data_347cbbfb7c338f7132da03df4c5ef27e
#
_entry.id   347cbbfb7c338f7132da03df4c5ef27e
#
_cell.length_a   1.000
_cell.length_b   1.000
_cell.length_c   1.000
_cell.angle_alpha   90.00
_cell.angle_beta   90.00
_cell.angle_gamma   90.00
#
_symmetry.space_group_name_H-M   'P 1'
#
loop_
_entity.id
_entity.type
_entity.pdbx_description
1 polymer ?
#
loop_
_entity_poly.entity_id
_entity_poly.type
_entity_poly.pdbx_seq_one_letter_code
_entity_poly.pdbx_strand_id
1 'polypeptide(L)'
;MKQLVIAEPAARDLEEIVEYIALDKPVAAEKVYWGIVSAAEKLPEFPALGRPGRHPETRELSIADLPYLIVYEVGSEAVTILAVFHTSRDLARALHDRMQAS
;
A
#
# COMPACT_ATOMS: atom_id res chain seq x y z
N MET A 1 10.64 -15.74 -8.01
CA MET A 1 10.12 -14.48 -7.44
C MET A 1 8.95 -14.00 -8.28
N LYS A 2 7.89 -13.56 -7.64
CA LYS A 2 6.72 -13.00 -8.33
C LYS A 2 7.03 -11.59 -8.83
N GLN A 3 6.23 -11.12 -9.80
CA GLN A 3 6.32 -9.73 -10.25
C GLN A 3 5.61 -8.81 -9.24
N LEU A 4 6.03 -7.56 -9.18
CA LEU A 4 5.34 -6.54 -8.40
C LEU A 4 4.52 -5.68 -9.37
N VAL A 5 3.23 -5.62 -9.13
CA VAL A 5 2.31 -4.78 -9.89
C VAL A 5 1.70 -3.77 -8.94
N ILE A 6 1.71 -2.50 -9.32
CA ILE A 6 1.07 -1.45 -8.53
C ILE A 6 -0.16 -1.02 -9.31
N ALA A 7 -1.35 -1.32 -8.79
CA ALA A 7 -2.59 -0.92 -9.43
C ALA A 7 -2.67 0.61 -9.51
N GLU A 8 -3.28 1.12 -10.56
CA GLU A 8 -3.37 2.57 -10.78
C GLU A 8 -3.93 3.34 -9.59
N PRO A 9 -5.02 2.88 -8.93
CA PRO A 9 -5.51 3.59 -7.74
C PRO A 9 -4.49 3.61 -6.58
N ALA A 10 -3.69 2.56 -6.43
CA ALA A 10 -2.64 2.53 -5.40
C ALA A 10 -1.52 3.51 -5.72
N ALA A 11 -1.15 3.61 -7.00
CA ALA A 11 -0.16 4.58 -7.44
C ALA A 11 -0.63 6.01 -7.17
N ARG A 12 -1.92 6.29 -7.37
CA ARG A 12 -2.52 7.58 -7.03
C ARG A 12 -2.52 7.84 -5.52
N ASP A 13 -2.81 6.82 -4.72
CA ASP A 13 -2.73 6.95 -3.25
C ASP A 13 -1.35 7.43 -2.84
N LEU A 14 -0.31 6.78 -3.36
CA LEU A 14 1.07 7.12 -3.04
C LEU A 14 1.40 8.55 -3.48
N GLU A 15 1.02 8.91 -4.68
CA GLU A 15 1.25 10.24 -5.23
C GLU A 15 0.57 11.32 -4.36
N GLU A 16 -0.69 11.12 -4.00
CA GLU A 16 -1.43 12.05 -3.15
C GLU A 16 -0.82 12.20 -1.76
N ILE A 17 -0.39 11.09 -1.15
CA ILE A 17 0.27 11.10 0.14
C ILE A 17 1.54 11.94 0.08
N VAL A 18 2.38 11.67 -0.92
CA VAL A 18 3.67 12.33 -1.07
C VAL A 18 3.50 13.82 -1.36
N GLU A 19 2.59 14.17 -2.27
CA GLU A 19 2.31 15.56 -2.62
C GLU A 19 1.80 16.36 -1.42
N TYR A 20 0.89 15.76 -0.64
CA TYR A 20 0.34 16.42 0.54
C TYR A 20 1.44 16.74 1.57
N ILE A 21 2.31 15.76 1.85
CA ILE A 21 3.40 15.95 2.81
C ILE A 21 4.41 16.96 2.27
N ALA A 22 4.69 16.94 0.98
CA ALA A 22 5.68 17.80 0.35
C ALA A 22 5.30 19.29 0.39
N LEU A 23 4.00 19.61 0.51
CA LEU A 23 3.56 20.99 0.66
C LEU A 23 4.18 21.68 1.87
N ASP A 24 4.46 20.93 2.92
CA ASP A 24 4.98 21.44 4.16
C ASP A 24 6.42 20.93 4.46
N LYS A 25 6.66 19.66 4.18
CA LYS A 25 7.90 18.98 4.57
C LYS A 25 8.44 18.10 3.43
N PRO A 26 9.12 18.69 2.44
CA PRO A 26 9.60 17.93 1.27
C PRO A 26 10.56 16.78 1.62
N VAL A 27 11.40 16.95 2.62
CA VAL A 27 12.33 15.87 3.02
C VAL A 27 11.55 14.71 3.66
N ALA A 28 10.53 15.02 4.46
CA ALA A 28 9.68 14.00 5.05
C ALA A 28 8.88 13.25 3.98
N ALA A 29 8.43 13.95 2.94
CA ALA A 29 7.73 13.34 1.82
C ALA A 29 8.59 12.30 1.11
N GLU A 30 9.85 12.61 0.88
CA GLU A 30 10.80 11.69 0.25
C GLU A 30 11.01 10.45 1.12
N LYS A 31 11.17 10.64 2.42
CA LYS A 31 11.33 9.53 3.36
C LYS A 31 10.11 8.61 3.37
N VAL A 32 8.91 9.18 3.34
CA VAL A 32 7.66 8.40 3.30
C VAL A 32 7.56 7.62 1.99
N TYR A 33 7.87 8.26 0.86
CA TYR A 33 7.88 7.60 -0.44
C TYR A 33 8.76 6.35 -0.42
N TRP A 34 10.01 6.51 -0.01
CA TRP A 34 10.95 5.39 0.00
C TRP A 34 10.59 4.32 1.03
N GLY A 35 9.99 4.71 2.15
CA GLY A 35 9.51 3.75 3.14
C GLY A 35 8.42 2.84 2.57
N ILE A 36 7.47 3.44 1.86
CA ILE A 36 6.37 2.69 1.25
C ILE A 36 6.88 1.82 0.10
N VAL A 37 7.67 2.37 -0.79
CA VAL A 37 8.21 1.65 -1.95
C VAL A 37 9.11 0.49 -1.52
N SER A 38 9.99 0.72 -0.55
CA SER A 38 10.88 -0.33 -0.05
C SER A 38 10.10 -1.48 0.57
N ALA A 39 9.02 -1.17 1.29
CA ALA A 39 8.17 -2.21 1.88
C ALA A 39 7.47 -3.03 0.78
N ALA A 40 6.94 -2.36 -0.23
CA ALA A 40 6.28 -3.03 -1.36
C ALA A 40 7.24 -3.93 -2.13
N GLU A 41 8.47 -3.50 -2.32
CA GLU A 41 9.47 -4.25 -3.08
C GLU A 41 9.88 -5.58 -2.44
N LYS A 42 9.60 -5.77 -1.16
CA LYS A 42 9.86 -7.04 -0.47
C LYS A 42 8.80 -8.11 -0.77
N LEU A 43 7.62 -7.70 -1.18
CA LEU A 43 6.48 -8.61 -1.30
C LEU A 43 6.59 -9.66 -2.39
N PRO A 44 7.22 -9.41 -3.55
CA PRO A 44 7.42 -10.48 -4.53
C PRO A 44 8.20 -11.68 -3.99
N GLU A 45 9.19 -11.45 -3.13
CA GLU A 45 9.97 -12.52 -2.50
C GLU A 45 9.28 -13.06 -1.24
N PHE A 46 8.63 -12.19 -0.47
CA PHE A 46 7.99 -12.54 0.79
C PHE A 46 6.50 -12.17 0.77
N PRO A 47 5.68 -12.85 -0.06
CA PRO A 47 4.28 -12.44 -0.22
C PRO A 47 3.44 -12.62 1.04
N ALA A 48 3.85 -13.47 1.97
CA ALA A 48 3.14 -13.67 3.24
C ALA A 48 3.61 -12.73 4.35
N LEU A 49 4.42 -11.71 4.03
CA LEU A 49 4.94 -10.76 5.00
C LEU A 49 3.82 -9.99 5.71
N GLY A 50 2.78 -9.59 4.98
CA GLY A 50 1.60 -8.96 5.56
C GLY A 50 0.66 -10.01 6.16
N ARG A 51 -0.22 -9.57 7.04
CA ARG A 51 -1.23 -10.43 7.65
C ARG A 51 -2.44 -10.60 6.71
N PRO A 52 -3.28 -11.61 6.90
CA PRO A 52 -4.56 -11.69 6.18
C PRO A 52 -5.37 -10.42 6.36
N GLY A 53 -5.91 -9.89 5.28
CA GLY A 53 -6.62 -8.63 5.27
C GLY A 53 -8.09 -8.75 5.67
N ARG A 54 -8.71 -7.59 5.88
CA ARG A 54 -10.15 -7.50 6.22
C ARG A 54 -11.04 -7.88 5.04
N HIS A 55 -10.58 -7.67 3.82
CA HIS A 55 -11.28 -8.11 2.62
C HIS A 55 -10.76 -9.49 2.23
N PRO A 56 -11.65 -10.41 1.79
CA PRO A 56 -11.22 -11.75 1.36
C PRO A 56 -10.11 -11.69 0.31
N GLU A 57 -9.16 -12.61 0.43
CA GLU A 57 -8.05 -12.78 -0.50
C GLU A 57 -7.05 -11.62 -0.53
N THR A 58 -7.19 -10.65 0.35
CA THR A 58 -6.20 -9.57 0.49
C THR A 58 -5.30 -9.81 1.69
N ARG A 59 -4.16 -9.12 1.67
CA ARG A 59 -3.25 -9.04 2.80
C ARG A 59 -2.94 -7.58 3.10
N GLU A 60 -2.54 -7.31 4.32
CA GLU A 60 -2.24 -5.95 4.78
C GLU A 60 -0.87 -5.92 5.44
N LEU A 61 -0.03 -5.00 4.99
CA LEU A 61 1.30 -4.80 5.54
C LEU A 61 1.41 -3.41 6.15
N SER A 62 1.57 -3.35 7.47
CA SER A 62 1.86 -2.09 8.17
C SER A 62 3.33 -1.76 7.96
N ILE A 63 3.63 -0.50 7.68
CA ILE A 63 4.99 -0.06 7.45
C ILE A 63 5.60 0.41 8.77
N ALA A 64 6.77 -0.13 9.10
CA ALA A 64 7.46 0.21 10.34
C ALA A 64 7.74 1.72 10.41
N ASP A 65 7.42 2.31 11.57
CA ASP A 65 7.66 3.73 11.88
C ASP A 65 6.90 4.74 11.03
N LEU A 66 5.95 4.28 10.21
CA LEU A 66 5.14 5.16 9.38
C LEU A 66 3.65 4.81 9.58
N PRO A 67 2.76 5.82 9.53
CA PRO A 67 1.33 5.58 9.73
C PRO A 67 0.63 5.16 8.45
N TYR A 68 1.21 4.22 7.71
CA TYR A 68 0.67 3.76 6.43
C TYR A 68 0.57 2.25 6.36
N LEU A 69 -0.41 1.80 5.61
CA LEU A 69 -0.74 0.39 5.41
C LEU A 69 -0.82 0.11 3.92
N ILE A 70 -0.15 -0.95 3.47
CA ILE A 70 -0.26 -1.43 2.11
C ILE A 70 -1.27 -2.57 2.08
N VAL A 71 -2.27 -2.47 1.21
CA VAL A 71 -3.21 -3.57 0.93
C VAL A 71 -2.81 -4.20 -0.39
N TYR A 72 -2.66 -5.51 -0.41
CA TYR A 72 -2.22 -6.21 -1.62
C TYR A 72 -2.89 -7.58 -1.73
N GLU A 73 -2.81 -8.15 -2.92
CA GLU A 73 -3.24 -9.52 -3.16
C GLU A 73 -2.11 -10.31 -3.81
N VAL A 74 -2.12 -11.62 -3.59
CA VAL A 74 -1.08 -12.52 -4.09
C VAL A 74 -1.68 -13.44 -5.14
N GLY A 75 -1.24 -13.28 -6.38
CA GLY A 75 -1.60 -14.17 -7.46
C GLY A 75 -0.50 -15.20 -7.71
N SER A 76 -0.68 -16.04 -8.71
CA SER A 76 0.29 -17.09 -9.05
C SER A 76 1.61 -16.48 -9.55
N GLU A 77 1.57 -15.38 -10.27
CA GLU A 77 2.75 -14.78 -10.89
C GLU A 77 3.07 -13.37 -10.42
N ALA A 78 2.14 -12.73 -9.75
CA ALA A 78 2.31 -11.33 -9.34
C ALA A 78 1.74 -11.08 -7.95
N VAL A 79 2.36 -10.12 -7.27
CA VAL A 79 1.79 -9.46 -6.10
C VAL A 79 1.29 -8.10 -6.59
N THR A 80 0.02 -7.82 -6.37
CA THR A 80 -0.59 -6.57 -6.82
C THR A 80 -0.93 -5.68 -5.63
N ILE A 81 -0.36 -4.49 -5.61
CA ILE A 81 -0.68 -3.48 -4.59
C ILE A 81 -2.00 -2.84 -4.98
N LEU A 82 -2.99 -2.93 -4.10
CA LEU A 82 -4.34 -2.43 -4.35
C LEU A 82 -4.58 -1.04 -3.75
N ALA A 83 -3.95 -0.75 -2.64
CA ALA A 83 -4.15 0.51 -1.93
C ALA A 83 -3.00 0.82 -1.00
N VAL A 84 -2.80 2.12 -0.73
CA VAL A 84 -1.93 2.60 0.33
C VAL A 84 -2.76 3.59 1.15
N PHE A 85 -3.04 3.24 2.40
CA PHE A 85 -3.89 4.05 3.25
C PHE A 85 -3.18 4.54 4.49
N HIS A 86 -3.52 5.75 4.93
CA HIS A 86 -3.12 6.23 6.25
C HIS A 86 -3.88 5.43 7.31
N THR A 87 -3.20 5.00 8.37
CA THR A 87 -3.81 4.13 9.39
C THR A 87 -4.90 4.83 10.23
N SER A 88 -4.99 6.17 10.15
CA SER A 88 -6.05 6.91 10.84
C SER A 88 -7.40 6.86 10.12
N ARG A 89 -7.44 6.40 8.86
CA ARG A 89 -8.69 6.28 8.11
C ARG A 89 -9.53 5.13 8.67
N ASP A 90 -10.83 5.20 8.40
CA ASP A 90 -11.70 4.04 8.56
C ASP A 90 -11.31 3.04 7.46
N LEU A 91 -10.40 2.13 7.82
CA LEU A 91 -9.77 1.22 6.85
C LEU A 91 -10.77 0.26 6.24
N ALA A 92 -11.73 -0.23 7.03
CA ALA A 92 -12.75 -1.14 6.52
C ALA A 92 -13.57 -0.47 5.44
N ARG A 93 -13.99 0.78 5.67
CA ARG A 93 -14.78 1.54 4.70
C ARG A 93 -13.96 1.94 3.48
N ALA A 94 -12.73 2.41 3.70
CA ALA A 94 -11.84 2.81 2.61
C ALA A 94 -11.57 1.63 1.66
N LEU A 95 -11.33 0.45 2.23
CA LEU A 95 -11.08 -0.74 1.44
C LEU A 95 -12.36 -1.22 0.72
N HIS A 96 -13.50 -1.19 1.42
CA HIS A 96 -14.79 -1.53 0.80
C HIS A 96 -15.04 -0.65 -0.43
N ASP A 97 -14.88 0.67 -0.29
CA ASP A 97 -15.08 1.60 -1.39
C ASP A 97 -14.11 1.34 -2.54
N ARG A 98 -12.85 1.05 -2.23
CA ARG A 98 -11.82 0.72 -3.23
C ARG A 98 -12.22 -0.52 -4.03
N MET A 99 -12.68 -1.57 -3.35
CA MET A 99 -13.04 -2.82 -4.01
C MET A 99 -14.31 -2.72 -4.84
N GLN A 100 -15.18 -1.74 -4.55
CA GLN A 100 -16.39 -1.50 -5.32
C GLN A 100 -16.12 -0.67 -6.58
N ALA A 101 -15.02 0.04 -6.64
CA ALA A 101 -14.70 0.98 -7.72
C ALA A 101 -14.10 0.31 -8.96
N SER A 102 -13.86 -0.96 -8.91
CA SER A 102 -13.24 -1.69 -10.04
C SER A 102 -14.20 -2.01 -11.18
#